data_fc34f5b28fbab8d499447cbf5abd2773
#
_entry.id   fc34f5b28fbab8d499447cbf5abd2773
#
_cell.length_a   1.000
_cell.length_b   1.000
_cell.length_c   1.000
_cell.angle_alpha   90.00
_cell.angle_beta   90.00
_cell.angle_gamma   90.00
#
_symmetry.space_group_name_H-M   'P 1'
#
loop_
_entity.id
_entity.type
_entity.pdbx_description
1 polymer ?
#
loop_
_entity_poly.entity_id
_entity_poly.type
_entity_poly.pdbx_seq_one_letter_code
_entity_poly.pdbx_strand_id
1 'polypeptide(L)'
;MFIERTRWLLAAIPLGLGSAGCESITGLDDFQLKSSLGEAACTDPSAFGGRGCYSCEPTVVSELLNACTSAECTPFDNEERIPGYVASAFSSGKGPREVTPAMIGSAPAASAPPTSAPAPSTRIKCAALTPRPVYLYGSSALNLGLRTLAQAISTTATLVYQNDTSCLGLDAILTGLTRLKGTAQYWTAQQDTPQECDIDGAQLADIGLCDLSPQTCVPDFTGNSNLVDDTGPAQVFMFTVPKGSSQKSISAEAAFSIFAYDDAGVSPWTNPASLLRRGPTSGNQLTIAASLNLPQEDWRGVIKQKSSEMKPALLALPNPEEALGITSADVADEADSKANLRTLAYQHYEQGCAFTPDSSIGSSDKRNVRDGHYELWAPFHFYTSGQNGRTTDPFVAEIVSYLTGAKTLPNRNTDFITTLKQAGLVPNCAMHVTRTREGARMTPYQPKPSCNCYYEASAPGGVIPEGCKTCDSSAECPNEAPNCNFGFCEP
;
A
#
# COMPACT_ATOMS: atom_id res chain seq x y z
N MET A 1 -61.55 -44.84 19.07
CA MET A 1 -61.64 -45.97 20.02
C MET A 1 -60.20 -46.45 20.27
N PHE A 2 -59.73 -46.24 21.52
CA PHE A 2 -58.62 -46.91 22.21
C PHE A 2 -57.19 -46.71 21.64
N ILE A 3 -56.17 -46.42 22.35
CA ILE A 3 -55.75 -46.15 23.77
C ILE A 3 -54.24 -45.95 23.69
N GLU A 4 -53.76 -44.97 24.46
CA GLU A 4 -52.37 -44.70 24.87
C GLU A 4 -51.51 -45.93 25.13
N ARG A 5 -50.20 -45.76 24.94
CA ARG A 5 -49.21 -46.09 25.96
C ARG A 5 -47.87 -45.36 25.77
N THR A 6 -47.63 -44.46 26.67
CA THR A 6 -46.36 -43.87 27.06
C THR A 6 -45.32 -44.92 27.44
N ARG A 7 -44.11 -44.83 26.91
CA ARG A 7 -42.93 -45.48 27.49
C ARG A 7 -41.79 -44.49 27.60
N TRP A 8 -41.49 -44.17 28.85
CA TRP A 8 -40.26 -43.52 29.28
C TRP A 8 -39.10 -44.50 29.10
N LEU A 9 -38.02 -44.05 28.44
CA LEU A 9 -36.73 -44.70 28.48
C LEU A 9 -35.74 -43.67 28.98
N LEU A 10 -35.31 -43.84 30.21
CA LEU A 10 -34.14 -43.26 30.83
C LEU A 10 -32.93 -43.75 30.03
N ALA A 11 -32.22 -42.85 29.37
CA ALA A 11 -30.87 -43.11 28.84
C ALA A 11 -29.88 -42.42 29.75
N ALA A 12 -29.04 -43.23 30.32
CA ALA A 12 -27.92 -42.86 31.19
C ALA A 12 -26.92 -41.96 30.46
N ILE A 13 -26.54 -40.89 31.15
CA ILE A 13 -25.42 -40.03 30.75
C ILE A 13 -24.13 -40.73 31.23
N PRO A 14 -23.18 -41.07 30.35
CA PRO A 14 -21.85 -41.41 30.79
C PRO A 14 -21.10 -40.12 31.10
N LEU A 15 -20.75 -39.85 32.35
CA LEU A 15 -19.71 -38.93 32.72
C LEU A 15 -18.37 -39.49 32.18
N GLY A 16 -17.97 -38.97 31.02
CA GLY A 16 -16.62 -39.12 30.55
C GLY A 16 -15.76 -38.04 31.21
N LEU A 17 -14.92 -38.44 32.17
CA LEU A 17 -13.78 -37.66 32.63
C LEU A 17 -12.81 -37.53 31.45
N GLY A 18 -12.93 -36.44 30.68
CA GLY A 18 -11.97 -36.01 29.68
C GLY A 18 -10.79 -35.36 30.40
N SER A 19 -9.63 -35.97 30.30
CA SER A 19 -8.32 -35.44 30.69
C SER A 19 -8.13 -34.07 30.05
N ALA A 20 -7.88 -33.05 30.87
CA ALA A 20 -7.35 -31.78 30.44
C ALA A 20 -5.93 -32.00 29.88
N GLY A 21 -5.81 -32.34 28.61
CA GLY A 21 -4.58 -32.31 27.87
C GLY A 21 -4.29 -30.84 27.50
N CYS A 22 -3.04 -30.45 27.67
CA CYS A 22 -2.52 -29.21 27.14
C CYS A 22 -2.73 -29.21 25.60
N GLU A 23 -3.85 -28.70 25.12
CA GLU A 23 -4.08 -28.48 23.70
C GLU A 23 -3.59 -27.09 23.34
N SER A 24 -2.48 -27.17 22.76
CA SER A 24 -2.10 -26.66 21.48
C SER A 24 -2.20 -25.15 21.28
N ILE A 25 -1.05 -24.54 21.45
CA ILE A 25 -0.65 -23.16 21.12
C ILE A 25 -0.61 -22.90 19.58
N THR A 26 -1.35 -23.61 18.76
CA THR A 26 -1.21 -23.50 17.29
C THR A 26 -2.43 -22.97 16.56
N GLY A 27 -3.49 -22.49 17.20
CA GLY A 27 -4.64 -21.86 16.50
C GLY A 27 -5.30 -22.67 15.38
N LEU A 28 -4.80 -23.88 15.10
CA LEU A 28 -5.33 -24.75 14.05
C LEU A 28 -6.57 -25.56 14.50
N ASP A 29 -6.73 -25.72 15.81
CA ASP A 29 -7.83 -26.53 16.35
C ASP A 29 -9.16 -25.77 16.37
N ASP A 30 -9.13 -24.44 16.44
CA ASP A 30 -10.34 -23.61 16.30
C ASP A 30 -10.97 -23.70 14.92
N PHE A 31 -10.16 -24.03 13.90
CA PHE A 31 -10.65 -24.17 12.52
C PHE A 31 -11.49 -25.44 12.31
N GLN A 32 -11.25 -26.49 13.08
CA GLN A 32 -12.02 -27.76 12.96
C GLN A 32 -13.31 -27.77 13.76
N LEU A 33 -13.39 -27.01 14.84
CA LEU A 33 -14.60 -26.93 15.67
C LEU A 33 -15.78 -26.22 14.98
N LYS A 34 -15.49 -25.41 13.97
CA LYS A 34 -16.48 -24.58 13.27
C LYS A 34 -17.37 -25.34 12.29
N SER A 35 -16.95 -26.50 11.80
CA SER A 35 -17.71 -27.29 10.83
C SER A 35 -18.85 -28.12 11.42
N SER A 36 -18.95 -28.20 12.75
CA SER A 36 -19.93 -29.07 13.42
C SER A 36 -21.00 -28.38 14.29
N LEU A 37 -20.87 -27.06 14.49
CA LEU A 37 -21.83 -26.28 15.28
C LEU A 37 -22.40 -25.17 14.41
N GLY A 38 -23.68 -25.20 14.08
CA GLY A 38 -24.35 -24.16 13.33
C GLY A 38 -24.10 -22.79 13.95
N GLU A 39 -23.90 -21.77 13.10
CA GLU A 39 -23.64 -20.36 13.40
C GLU A 39 -22.96 -20.12 14.76
N ALA A 40 -21.67 -20.47 14.84
CA ALA A 40 -20.86 -20.13 16.00
C ALA A 40 -20.75 -18.61 16.08
N ALA A 41 -21.07 -18.05 17.25
CA ALA A 41 -20.88 -16.63 17.53
C ALA A 41 -19.44 -16.21 17.19
N CYS A 42 -19.30 -15.09 16.51
CA CYS A 42 -18.01 -14.51 16.17
C CYS A 42 -17.20 -14.26 17.44
N THR A 43 -15.99 -14.76 17.47
CA THR A 43 -15.14 -14.63 18.66
C THR A 43 -14.27 -13.39 18.50
N ASP A 44 -14.42 -12.45 19.42
CA ASP A 44 -13.59 -11.25 19.48
C ASP A 44 -12.16 -11.63 19.91
N PRO A 45 -11.10 -11.24 19.17
CA PRO A 45 -9.72 -11.48 19.54
C PRO A 45 -9.35 -10.99 20.94
N SER A 46 -10.01 -9.95 21.46
CA SER A 46 -9.83 -9.45 22.83
C SER A 46 -10.20 -10.49 23.89
N ALA A 47 -11.13 -11.41 23.58
CA ALA A 47 -11.51 -12.50 24.47
C ALA A 47 -10.39 -13.51 24.73
N PHE A 48 -9.35 -13.53 23.86
CA PHE A 48 -8.19 -14.42 23.97
C PHE A 48 -6.93 -13.72 24.48
N GLY A 49 -7.06 -12.50 25.02
CA GLY A 49 -5.89 -11.74 25.48
C GLY A 49 -4.91 -11.39 24.35
N GLY A 50 -5.43 -11.08 23.16
CA GLY A 50 -4.65 -10.76 21.97
C GLY A 50 -4.11 -11.99 21.22
N ARG A 51 -4.49 -13.20 21.63
CA ARG A 51 -4.17 -14.45 20.93
C ARG A 51 -5.41 -14.93 20.18
N GLY A 52 -5.24 -15.36 18.92
CA GLY A 52 -6.34 -15.81 18.07
C GLY A 52 -6.66 -14.81 16.97
N CYS A 53 -7.66 -15.13 16.17
CA CYS A 53 -8.08 -14.33 15.03
C CYS A 53 -9.60 -14.19 14.97
N TYR A 54 -10.07 -13.11 14.33
CA TYR A 54 -11.48 -12.87 14.08
C TYR A 54 -11.97 -13.73 12.90
N SER A 55 -12.95 -14.56 13.15
CA SER A 55 -13.34 -15.62 12.22
C SER A 55 -14.61 -15.34 11.42
N CYS A 56 -15.23 -14.17 11.61
CA CYS A 56 -16.42 -13.75 10.87
C CYS A 56 -16.11 -12.70 9.82
N GLU A 57 -17.11 -12.29 9.07
CA GLU A 57 -16.99 -11.17 8.16
C GLU A 57 -16.74 -9.88 8.95
N PRO A 58 -15.63 -9.17 8.73
CA PRO A 58 -15.27 -8.01 9.51
C PRO A 58 -16.24 -6.85 9.29
N THR A 59 -16.67 -6.22 10.39
CA THR A 59 -17.55 -5.04 10.35
C THR A 59 -16.84 -3.76 10.81
N VAL A 60 -15.73 -3.89 11.51
CA VAL A 60 -14.87 -2.79 12.00
C VAL A 60 -13.40 -3.06 11.68
N VAL A 61 -12.56 -2.01 11.75
CA VAL A 61 -11.14 -2.10 11.35
C VAL A 61 -10.36 -3.08 12.22
N SER A 62 -10.58 -3.10 13.53
CA SER A 62 -9.90 -4.02 14.43
C SER A 62 -10.21 -5.49 14.12
N GLU A 63 -11.43 -5.80 13.70
CA GLU A 63 -11.81 -7.14 13.25
C GLU A 63 -11.10 -7.49 11.93
N LEU A 64 -11.00 -6.53 11.00
CA LEU A 64 -10.31 -6.70 9.73
C LEU A 64 -8.81 -6.96 9.93
N LEU A 65 -8.14 -6.11 10.75
CA LEU A 65 -6.73 -6.24 11.08
C LEU A 65 -6.38 -7.57 11.75
N ASN A 66 -7.34 -8.14 12.49
CA ASN A 66 -7.20 -9.39 13.23
C ASN A 66 -7.98 -10.56 12.60
N ALA A 67 -8.47 -10.45 11.38
CA ALA A 67 -9.17 -11.53 10.70
C ALA A 67 -8.29 -12.79 10.57
N CYS A 68 -8.91 -13.96 10.52
CA CYS A 68 -8.18 -15.21 10.39
C CYS A 68 -7.50 -15.31 9.03
N THR A 69 -6.23 -15.61 9.02
CA THR A 69 -5.40 -15.73 7.80
C THR A 69 -4.38 -16.85 7.96
N SER A 70 -3.99 -17.45 6.85
CA SER A 70 -2.85 -18.39 6.78
C SER A 70 -1.50 -17.69 6.58
N ALA A 71 -1.49 -16.35 6.55
CA ALA A 71 -0.25 -15.58 6.39
C ALA A 71 0.66 -15.69 7.62
N GLU A 72 1.97 -15.61 7.38
CA GLU A 72 2.96 -15.62 8.46
C GLU A 72 2.81 -14.38 9.35
N CYS A 73 2.79 -14.61 10.64
CA CYS A 73 2.67 -13.61 11.69
C CYS A 73 3.97 -13.56 12.51
N THR A 74 4.46 -12.36 12.79
CA THR A 74 5.67 -12.14 13.60
C THR A 74 5.33 -11.15 14.72
N PRO A 75 5.05 -11.61 15.95
CA PRO A 75 4.62 -10.71 17.02
C PRO A 75 5.71 -9.69 17.38
N PHE A 76 5.28 -8.52 17.83
CA PHE A 76 6.13 -7.52 18.48
C PHE A 76 5.64 -7.32 19.90
N ASP A 77 6.52 -7.52 20.87
CA ASP A 77 6.18 -7.36 22.30
C ASP A 77 6.40 -5.92 22.74
N ASN A 78 5.31 -5.16 22.84
CA ASN A 78 5.35 -3.77 23.27
C ASN A 78 5.77 -3.61 24.73
N GLU A 79 5.37 -4.54 25.62
CA GLU A 79 5.68 -4.46 27.04
C GLU A 79 7.17 -4.68 27.31
N GLU A 80 7.80 -5.60 26.57
CA GLU A 80 9.23 -5.86 26.65
C GLU A 80 10.06 -4.77 25.97
N ARG A 81 9.59 -4.26 24.82
CA ARG A 81 10.39 -3.45 23.90
C ARG A 81 10.29 -1.94 24.11
N ILE A 82 9.15 -1.45 24.64
CA ILE A 82 8.90 -0.02 24.80
C ILE A 82 9.01 0.32 26.31
N PRO A 83 10.04 1.07 26.74
CA PRO A 83 10.19 1.47 28.13
C PRO A 83 8.97 2.24 28.65
N GLY A 84 8.37 1.76 29.75
CA GLY A 84 7.21 2.40 30.35
C GLY A 84 5.94 2.31 29.50
N TYR A 85 5.81 1.29 28.66
CA TYR A 85 4.63 1.07 27.83
C TYR A 85 3.35 1.00 28.65
N VAL A 86 2.34 1.74 28.21
CA VAL A 86 0.99 1.73 28.78
C VAL A 86 0.01 1.63 27.61
N ALA A 87 -0.62 0.47 27.44
CA ALA A 87 -1.51 0.19 26.31
C ALA A 87 -2.65 1.24 26.17
N SER A 88 -3.21 1.73 27.28
CA SER A 88 -4.27 2.74 27.27
C SER A 88 -3.82 4.11 26.71
N ALA A 89 -2.52 4.40 26.65
CA ALA A 89 -2.01 5.63 26.03
C ALA A 89 -2.12 5.57 24.49
N PHE A 90 -2.24 4.38 23.93
CA PHE A 90 -2.38 4.13 22.49
C PHE A 90 -3.77 3.57 22.12
N SER A 91 -4.71 3.59 23.06
CA SER A 91 -6.07 3.12 22.82
C SER A 91 -6.78 3.99 21.79
N SER A 92 -7.73 3.38 21.07
CA SER A 92 -8.48 4.00 19.95
C SER A 92 -7.70 4.23 18.65
N GLY A 93 -6.66 3.43 18.38
CA GLY A 93 -5.90 3.49 17.12
C GLY A 93 -5.13 4.80 16.92
N LYS A 94 -4.75 5.45 18.02
CA LYS A 94 -4.05 6.74 18.02
C LYS A 94 -2.90 6.73 19.01
N GLY A 95 -1.77 7.33 18.61
CA GLY A 95 -0.69 7.63 19.54
C GLY A 95 -1.14 8.63 20.63
N PRO A 96 -0.33 8.81 21.69
CA PRO A 96 -0.70 9.60 22.88
C PRO A 96 -0.86 11.10 22.65
N ARG A 97 -0.74 11.60 21.41
CA ARG A 97 -1.01 12.99 21.04
C ARG A 97 -2.25 13.07 20.15
N GLU A 98 -3.15 13.97 20.49
CA GLU A 98 -4.28 14.34 19.64
C GLU A 98 -3.76 15.21 18.49
N VAL A 99 -3.82 14.72 17.26
CA VAL A 99 -3.42 15.45 16.05
C VAL A 99 -4.66 16.01 15.40
N THR A 100 -4.76 17.33 15.33
CA THR A 100 -5.75 17.96 14.47
C THR A 100 -5.24 18.01 13.02
N PRO A 101 -6.10 17.85 12.00
CA PRO A 101 -5.71 17.90 10.58
C PRO A 101 -4.96 19.17 10.16
N ALA A 102 -5.09 20.25 10.92
CA ALA A 102 -4.39 21.51 10.70
C ALA A 102 -2.87 21.45 10.99
N MET A 103 -2.38 20.38 11.61
CA MET A 103 -0.96 20.23 11.97
C MET A 103 -0.14 19.50 10.90
N ILE A 104 -0.76 19.01 9.84
CA ILE A 104 -0.04 18.48 8.67
C ILE A 104 0.27 19.68 7.77
N GLY A 105 1.10 20.57 8.29
CA GLY A 105 1.35 21.86 7.69
C GLY A 105 2.22 21.81 6.44
N SER A 106 1.90 22.68 5.50
CA SER A 106 2.76 23.02 4.37
C SER A 106 4.14 23.48 4.86
N ALA A 107 5.17 22.69 4.56
CA ALA A 107 6.55 23.12 4.77
C ALA A 107 6.84 24.35 3.90
N PRO A 108 7.56 25.35 4.43
CA PRO A 108 8.02 26.47 3.61
C PRO A 108 8.92 25.94 2.48
N ALA A 109 8.63 26.36 1.27
CA ALA A 109 9.45 26.04 0.11
C ALA A 109 10.89 26.45 0.37
N ALA A 110 11.80 25.48 0.40
CA ALA A 110 13.23 25.75 0.49
C ALA A 110 13.64 26.55 -0.75
N SER A 111 14.13 27.78 -0.53
CA SER A 111 14.68 28.60 -1.59
C SER A 111 15.91 27.92 -2.16
N ALA A 112 15.82 27.47 -3.41
CA ALA A 112 16.95 26.94 -4.15
C ALA A 112 18.00 28.04 -4.39
N PRO A 113 19.32 27.73 -4.29
CA PRO A 113 20.38 28.68 -4.66
C PRO A 113 20.25 29.04 -6.15
N PRO A 114 20.68 30.25 -6.56
CA PRO A 114 20.62 30.67 -7.94
C PRO A 114 21.50 29.78 -8.81
N THR A 115 20.89 29.00 -9.68
CA THR A 115 21.59 28.19 -10.68
C THR A 115 22.07 29.10 -11.80
N SER A 116 23.37 29.03 -12.10
CA SER A 116 23.97 29.55 -13.36
C SER A 116 23.21 29.01 -14.56
N ALA A 117 22.99 29.85 -15.57
CA ALA A 117 22.28 29.49 -16.80
C ALA A 117 22.90 28.20 -17.41
N PRO A 118 22.10 27.17 -17.69
CA PRO A 118 22.64 25.95 -18.28
C PRO A 118 23.16 26.20 -19.69
N ALA A 119 24.28 25.52 -20.04
CA ALA A 119 24.75 25.49 -21.39
C ALA A 119 23.69 24.99 -22.36
N PRO A 120 23.64 25.44 -23.65
CA PRO A 120 22.67 24.98 -24.60
C PRO A 120 22.71 23.46 -24.74
N SER A 121 21.61 22.81 -24.42
CA SER A 121 21.50 21.35 -24.48
C SER A 121 21.26 20.92 -25.93
N THR A 122 21.78 19.76 -26.30
CA THR A 122 21.54 19.10 -27.59
C THR A 122 20.30 18.19 -27.57
N ARG A 123 19.56 18.20 -26.43
CA ARG A 123 18.37 17.35 -26.28
C ARG A 123 17.21 17.86 -27.16
N ILE A 124 16.38 16.94 -27.59
CA ILE A 124 15.11 17.26 -28.26
C ILE A 124 14.23 18.08 -27.32
N LYS A 125 13.47 19.03 -27.88
CA LYS A 125 12.42 19.72 -27.12
C LYS A 125 11.26 18.80 -26.86
N CYS A 126 10.74 18.76 -25.63
CA CYS A 126 9.61 17.88 -25.30
C CYS A 126 8.37 18.18 -26.14
N ALA A 127 8.15 19.46 -26.46
CA ALA A 127 7.02 19.87 -27.31
C ALA A 127 7.15 19.41 -28.80
N ALA A 128 8.37 19.01 -29.23
CA ALA A 128 8.61 18.47 -30.57
C ALA A 128 8.45 16.95 -30.67
N LEU A 129 8.20 16.28 -29.53
CA LEU A 129 7.98 14.84 -29.51
C LEU A 129 6.68 14.46 -30.27
N THR A 130 6.75 13.35 -30.99
CA THR A 130 5.63 12.77 -31.72
C THR A 130 5.53 11.28 -31.44
N PRO A 131 4.33 10.74 -31.35
CA PRO A 131 3.01 11.39 -31.35
C PRO A 131 2.82 12.37 -30.19
N ARG A 132 1.64 13.01 -30.10
CA ARG A 132 1.28 14.04 -29.12
C ARG A 132 1.91 13.83 -27.76
N PRO A 133 2.72 14.79 -27.23
CA PRO A 133 3.22 14.71 -25.86
C PRO A 133 2.08 14.92 -24.84
N VAL A 134 2.11 14.12 -23.77
CA VAL A 134 1.25 14.25 -22.59
C VAL A 134 2.15 14.37 -21.36
N TYR A 135 1.94 15.42 -20.58
CA TYR A 135 2.83 15.83 -19.51
C TYR A 135 2.35 15.31 -18.15
N LEU A 136 3.18 14.50 -17.50
CA LEU A 136 2.92 13.91 -16.18
C LEU A 136 3.91 14.47 -15.17
N TYR A 137 3.41 14.77 -13.98
CA TYR A 137 4.25 15.33 -12.90
C TYR A 137 3.92 14.69 -11.55
N GLY A 138 4.93 14.37 -10.73
CA GLY A 138 4.75 13.94 -9.34
C GLY A 138 5.44 12.62 -8.98
N SER A 139 4.77 11.76 -8.23
CA SER A 139 5.31 10.55 -7.59
C SER A 139 6.04 9.60 -8.55
N SER A 140 7.18 9.09 -8.10
CA SER A 140 8.00 8.13 -8.87
C SER A 140 7.55 6.67 -8.71
N ALA A 141 6.62 6.38 -7.81
CA ALA A 141 6.23 5.01 -7.48
C ALA A 141 5.65 4.21 -8.66
N LEU A 142 5.10 4.91 -9.67
CA LEU A 142 4.52 4.29 -10.86
C LEU A 142 5.48 4.18 -12.06
N ASN A 143 6.77 4.44 -11.89
CA ASN A 143 7.74 4.54 -12.98
C ASN A 143 7.71 3.34 -13.96
N LEU A 144 7.67 2.11 -13.43
CA LEU A 144 7.58 0.90 -14.25
C LEU A 144 6.26 0.83 -15.03
N GLY A 145 5.14 1.17 -14.37
CA GLY A 145 3.83 1.25 -15.02
C GLY A 145 3.78 2.31 -16.11
N LEU A 146 4.36 3.49 -15.88
CA LEU A 146 4.45 4.56 -16.88
C LEU A 146 5.27 4.14 -18.11
N ARG A 147 6.40 3.45 -17.91
CA ARG A 147 7.18 2.88 -19.00
C ARG A 147 6.33 1.93 -19.86
N THR A 148 5.69 0.97 -19.20
CA THR A 148 4.86 -0.03 -19.86
C THR A 148 3.69 0.61 -20.64
N LEU A 149 3.02 1.57 -20.03
CA LEU A 149 1.96 2.31 -20.68
C LEU A 149 2.50 3.11 -21.88
N ALA A 150 3.60 3.86 -21.70
CA ALA A 150 4.22 4.67 -22.77
C ALA A 150 4.58 3.80 -23.98
N GLN A 151 5.14 2.62 -23.78
CA GLN A 151 5.46 1.67 -24.85
C GLN A 151 4.19 1.17 -25.54
N ALA A 152 3.14 0.84 -24.77
CA ALA A 152 1.88 0.32 -25.31
C ALA A 152 1.13 1.34 -26.17
N ILE A 153 1.18 2.63 -25.81
CA ILE A 153 0.49 3.72 -26.53
C ILE A 153 1.41 4.57 -27.41
N SER A 154 2.64 4.13 -27.64
CA SER A 154 3.70 4.88 -28.35
C SER A 154 3.33 5.30 -29.80
N THR A 155 2.32 4.69 -30.39
CA THR A 155 1.76 5.09 -31.70
C THR A 155 0.74 6.23 -31.63
N THR A 156 0.25 6.55 -30.43
CA THR A 156 -0.82 7.56 -30.23
C THR A 156 -0.39 8.70 -29.32
N ALA A 157 0.50 8.45 -28.34
CA ALA A 157 1.01 9.45 -27.41
C ALA A 157 2.48 9.22 -27.05
N THR A 158 3.15 10.30 -26.64
CA THR A 158 4.44 10.25 -25.94
C THR A 158 4.24 10.75 -24.52
N LEU A 159 4.40 9.88 -23.52
CA LEU A 159 4.34 10.29 -22.11
C LEU A 159 5.63 11.02 -21.74
N VAL A 160 5.51 12.28 -21.34
CA VAL A 160 6.60 13.13 -20.86
C VAL A 160 6.46 13.27 -19.35
N TYR A 161 7.39 12.75 -18.61
CA TYR A 161 7.28 12.64 -17.17
C TYR A 161 8.42 13.36 -16.45
N GLN A 162 8.05 14.16 -15.46
CA GLN A 162 8.99 14.74 -14.52
C GLN A 162 8.66 14.28 -13.10
N ASN A 163 9.57 13.52 -12.53
CA ASN A 163 9.45 12.93 -11.21
C ASN A 163 9.71 13.97 -10.12
N ASP A 164 8.82 13.98 -9.11
CA ASP A 164 8.94 14.81 -7.92
C ASP A 164 8.20 14.12 -6.74
N THR A 165 7.84 14.87 -5.71
CA THR A 165 7.06 14.34 -4.59
C THR A 165 5.57 14.29 -4.90
N SER A 166 4.84 13.44 -4.17
CA SER A 166 3.42 13.14 -4.40
C SER A 166 2.54 14.39 -4.31
N CYS A 167 2.68 15.20 -3.26
CA CYS A 167 1.86 16.41 -3.13
C CYS A 167 2.10 17.46 -4.22
N LEU A 168 3.30 17.50 -4.82
CA LEU A 168 3.56 18.39 -5.94
C LEU A 168 2.85 17.92 -7.23
N GLY A 169 2.57 16.62 -7.35
CA GLY A 169 1.70 16.09 -8.41
C GLY A 169 0.27 16.65 -8.32
N LEU A 170 -0.31 16.67 -7.12
CA LEU A 170 -1.60 17.33 -6.88
C LEU A 170 -1.53 18.83 -7.16
N ASP A 171 -0.53 19.53 -6.62
CA ASP A 171 -0.40 21.00 -6.78
C ASP A 171 -0.27 21.41 -8.25
N ALA A 172 0.39 20.62 -9.06
CA ALA A 172 0.54 20.86 -10.50
C ALA A 172 -0.80 20.99 -11.23
N ILE A 173 -1.82 20.25 -10.79
CA ILE A 173 -3.18 20.31 -11.37
C ILE A 173 -4.07 21.30 -10.62
N LEU A 174 -4.03 21.26 -9.26
CA LEU A 174 -4.95 22.02 -8.42
C LEU A 174 -4.74 23.53 -8.56
N THR A 175 -3.49 23.97 -8.53
CA THR A 175 -3.14 25.40 -8.60
C THR A 175 -2.53 25.82 -9.92
N GLY A 176 -1.88 24.89 -10.65
CA GLY A 176 -1.07 25.20 -11.83
C GLY A 176 0.17 26.04 -11.54
N LEU A 177 0.54 26.23 -10.26
CA LEU A 177 1.77 26.94 -9.87
C LEU A 177 3.00 26.06 -10.00
N THR A 178 2.89 24.79 -9.59
CA THR A 178 3.90 23.77 -9.89
C THR A 178 3.82 23.38 -11.37
N ARG A 179 4.94 23.43 -12.06
CA ARG A 179 5.04 23.19 -13.49
C ARG A 179 6.29 22.39 -13.83
N LEU A 180 6.20 21.57 -14.89
CA LEU A 180 7.37 20.94 -15.46
C LEU A 180 8.31 22.00 -16.02
N LYS A 181 9.62 21.85 -15.77
CA LYS A 181 10.66 22.75 -16.25
C LYS A 181 12.02 22.05 -16.31
N GLY A 182 12.90 22.54 -17.18
CA GLY A 182 14.23 21.94 -17.36
C GLY A 182 14.13 20.61 -18.11
N THR A 183 14.62 19.52 -17.53
CA THR A 183 14.70 18.21 -18.18
C THR A 183 13.56 17.30 -17.70
N ALA A 184 12.89 16.63 -18.63
CA ALA A 184 11.91 15.59 -18.38
C ALA A 184 12.29 14.27 -19.06
N GLN A 185 11.71 13.18 -18.61
CA GLN A 185 11.92 11.83 -19.15
C GLN A 185 10.75 11.44 -20.08
N TYR A 186 11.05 10.60 -21.08
CA TYR A 186 10.04 9.96 -21.91
C TYR A 186 10.53 8.58 -22.37
N TRP A 187 9.61 7.71 -22.77
CA TRP A 187 9.95 6.36 -23.28
C TRP A 187 9.51 6.21 -24.74
N THR A 188 10.31 5.47 -25.49
CA THR A 188 9.98 5.03 -26.85
C THR A 188 9.53 3.55 -26.84
N ALA A 189 8.92 3.09 -27.92
CA ALA A 189 8.39 1.73 -28.04
C ALA A 189 9.42 0.61 -27.78
N GLN A 190 10.71 0.88 -27.99
CA GLN A 190 11.77 -0.15 -28.04
C GLN A 190 12.82 0.00 -26.93
N GLN A 191 12.69 0.99 -26.05
CA GLN A 191 13.71 1.28 -25.06
C GLN A 191 13.16 1.21 -23.63
N ASP A 192 13.80 0.40 -22.81
CA ASP A 192 13.48 0.27 -21.41
C ASP A 192 14.01 1.41 -20.54
N THR A 193 15.13 2.03 -20.98
CA THR A 193 15.69 3.22 -20.34
C THR A 193 14.98 4.47 -20.84
N PRO A 194 14.58 5.39 -19.95
CA PRO A 194 13.98 6.65 -20.37
C PRO A 194 14.98 7.48 -21.14
N GLN A 195 14.46 8.19 -22.15
CA GLN A 195 15.17 9.24 -22.84
C GLN A 195 14.90 10.59 -22.16
N GLU A 196 15.70 11.60 -22.42
CA GLU A 196 15.52 12.94 -21.88
C GLU A 196 15.15 13.94 -22.96
N CYS A 197 14.25 14.85 -22.64
CA CYS A 197 13.92 16.01 -23.45
C CYS A 197 13.91 17.29 -22.59
N ASP A 198 14.08 18.45 -23.25
CA ASP A 198 14.06 19.75 -22.58
C ASP A 198 12.68 20.40 -22.68
N ILE A 199 12.18 20.84 -21.52
CA ILE A 199 10.98 21.67 -21.41
C ILE A 199 11.34 23.12 -21.72
N ASP A 200 10.67 23.72 -22.69
CA ASP A 200 10.81 25.14 -23.00
C ASP A 200 9.99 25.98 -22.00
N GLY A 201 10.68 26.74 -21.17
CA GLY A 201 10.04 27.56 -20.15
C GLY A 201 9.42 26.74 -19.02
N ALA A 202 8.10 26.84 -18.86
CA ALA A 202 7.35 26.16 -17.82
C ALA A 202 6.06 25.55 -18.40
N GLN A 203 5.94 24.23 -18.38
CA GLN A 203 4.84 23.46 -18.95
C GLN A 203 3.85 23.05 -17.87
N LEU A 204 2.54 23.21 -18.12
CA LEU A 204 1.50 22.65 -17.26
C LEU A 204 1.50 21.12 -17.38
N ALA A 205 1.18 20.45 -16.27
CA ALA A 205 0.91 19.01 -16.28
C ALA A 205 -0.51 18.74 -16.81
N ASP A 206 -0.65 17.67 -17.58
CA ASP A 206 -1.94 17.11 -17.99
C ASP A 206 -2.46 16.13 -16.93
N ILE A 207 -1.53 15.39 -16.28
CA ILE A 207 -1.83 14.40 -15.25
C ILE A 207 -0.88 14.62 -14.04
N GLY A 208 -1.46 14.82 -12.86
CA GLY A 208 -0.75 14.82 -11.60
C GLY A 208 -0.70 13.41 -11.02
N LEU A 209 0.48 12.94 -10.65
CA LEU A 209 0.73 11.62 -10.09
C LEU A 209 0.95 11.74 -8.59
N CYS A 210 0.08 11.14 -7.79
CA CYS A 210 0.13 11.25 -6.33
C CYS A 210 -0.27 9.93 -5.67
N ASP A 211 0.47 9.48 -4.68
CA ASP A 211 0.13 8.34 -3.84
C ASP A 211 -0.51 8.79 -2.51
N LEU A 212 -1.21 9.92 -2.54
CA LEU A 212 -1.89 10.54 -1.40
C LEU A 212 -3.20 11.18 -1.84
N SER A 213 -4.20 11.13 -0.96
CA SER A 213 -5.46 11.86 -1.14
C SER A 213 -5.27 13.38 -1.08
N PRO A 214 -6.19 14.18 -1.66
CA PRO A 214 -6.08 15.63 -1.63
C PRO A 214 -6.02 16.20 -0.21
N GLN A 215 -6.77 15.61 0.72
CA GLN A 215 -6.84 16.06 2.12
C GLN A 215 -5.53 15.83 2.87
N THR A 216 -4.72 14.87 2.48
CA THR A 216 -3.41 14.63 3.11
C THR A 216 -2.38 15.64 2.63
N CYS A 217 -2.43 16.05 1.36
CA CYS A 217 -1.55 17.10 0.83
C CYS A 217 -2.00 18.51 1.21
N VAL A 218 -3.32 18.73 1.29
CA VAL A 218 -3.97 20.02 1.60
C VAL A 218 -5.01 19.78 2.69
N PRO A 219 -4.66 19.93 3.97
CA PRO A 219 -5.52 19.53 5.10
C PRO A 219 -6.93 20.13 5.10
N ASP A 220 -7.07 21.39 4.64
CA ASP A 220 -8.34 22.09 4.55
C ASP A 220 -9.06 21.89 3.20
N PHE A 221 -8.67 20.89 2.43
CA PHE A 221 -9.27 20.61 1.14
C PHE A 221 -10.73 20.17 1.29
N THR A 222 -11.64 21.01 0.83
CA THR A 222 -13.11 20.77 0.88
C THR A 222 -13.67 20.31 -0.47
N GLY A 223 -12.82 20.17 -1.48
CA GLY A 223 -13.19 19.84 -2.86
C GLY A 223 -12.89 20.98 -3.83
N ASN A 224 -12.75 20.61 -5.11
CA ASN A 224 -12.59 21.55 -6.21
C ASN A 224 -13.32 20.97 -7.44
N SER A 225 -14.31 21.69 -7.96
CA SER A 225 -15.12 21.23 -9.10
C SER A 225 -14.33 21.07 -10.40
N ASN A 226 -13.14 21.68 -10.47
CA ASN A 226 -12.24 21.57 -11.62
C ASN A 226 -11.15 20.53 -11.45
N LEU A 227 -11.10 19.84 -10.30
CA LEU A 227 -10.21 18.72 -10.05
C LEU A 227 -10.96 17.41 -10.25
N VAL A 228 -10.43 16.54 -11.09
CA VAL A 228 -10.86 15.14 -11.18
C VAL A 228 -9.82 14.30 -10.47
N ASP A 229 -10.29 13.40 -9.62
CA ASP A 229 -9.49 12.48 -8.81
C ASP A 229 -9.88 11.05 -9.16
N ASP A 230 -9.05 10.40 -9.97
CA ASP A 230 -9.22 9.00 -10.35
C ASP A 230 -8.26 8.13 -9.55
N THR A 231 -8.79 7.14 -8.83
CA THR A 231 -7.97 6.24 -8.00
C THR A 231 -7.46 5.04 -8.79
N GLY A 232 -6.20 4.73 -8.61
CA GLY A 232 -5.47 3.64 -9.24
C GLY A 232 -5.00 2.55 -8.28
N PRO A 233 -3.88 1.87 -8.57
CA PRO A 233 -3.36 0.79 -7.76
C PRO A 233 -2.98 1.25 -6.35
N ALA A 234 -2.99 0.33 -5.39
CA ALA A 234 -2.50 0.62 -4.04
C ALA A 234 -0.96 0.62 -4.04
N GLN A 235 -0.38 1.70 -3.49
CA GLN A 235 1.04 1.81 -3.17
C GLN A 235 1.27 1.36 -1.74
N VAL A 236 2.26 0.50 -1.53
CA VAL A 236 2.59 -0.08 -0.22
C VAL A 236 3.83 0.59 0.34
N PHE A 237 3.79 0.93 1.62
CA PHE A 237 4.90 1.52 2.37
C PHE A 237 5.32 0.60 3.50
N MET A 238 6.58 0.70 3.94
CA MET A 238 7.10 -0.23 4.93
C MET A 238 8.27 0.32 5.71
N PHE A 239 8.49 -0.25 6.89
CA PHE A 239 9.73 -0.10 7.63
C PHE A 239 10.75 -1.12 7.13
N THR A 240 11.97 -0.67 6.92
CA THR A 240 13.07 -1.51 6.41
C THR A 240 14.34 -1.34 7.23
N VAL A 241 15.08 -2.44 7.35
CA VAL A 241 16.39 -2.49 8.00
C VAL A 241 17.41 -3.16 7.07
N PRO A 242 18.70 -2.96 7.24
CA PRO A 242 19.72 -3.74 6.52
C PRO A 242 19.54 -5.25 6.81
N LYS A 243 19.86 -6.09 5.84
CA LYS A 243 19.73 -7.57 5.96
C LYS A 243 20.52 -8.15 7.12
N GLY A 244 21.59 -7.50 7.54
CA GLY A 244 22.42 -7.87 8.69
C GLY A 244 21.76 -7.63 10.06
N SER A 245 20.66 -6.87 10.13
CA SER A 245 19.91 -6.68 11.37
C SER A 245 19.17 -7.96 11.77
N SER A 246 19.09 -8.24 13.06
CA SER A 246 18.30 -9.35 13.61
C SER A 246 16.80 -9.03 13.71
N GLN A 247 16.42 -7.76 13.59
CA GLN A 247 15.06 -7.28 13.77
C GLN A 247 14.12 -7.83 12.67
N LYS A 248 12.91 -8.26 13.07
CA LYS A 248 11.92 -8.88 12.16
C LYS A 248 10.59 -8.17 12.13
N SER A 249 10.25 -7.43 13.18
CA SER A 249 8.96 -6.74 13.30
C SER A 249 9.10 -5.40 14.01
N ILE A 250 8.08 -4.57 13.87
CA ILE A 250 7.91 -3.29 14.56
C ILE A 250 6.41 -3.05 14.77
N SER A 251 6.02 -2.53 15.93
CA SER A 251 4.64 -2.10 16.19
C SER A 251 4.43 -0.62 15.87
N ALA A 252 3.17 -0.22 15.71
CA ALA A 252 2.79 1.19 15.57
C ALA A 252 3.24 2.00 16.79
N GLU A 253 3.08 1.46 17.99
CA GLU A 253 3.46 2.09 19.25
C GLU A 253 4.98 2.29 19.35
N ALA A 254 5.75 1.27 18.93
CA ALA A 254 7.21 1.38 18.87
C ALA A 254 7.65 2.42 17.83
N ALA A 255 7.10 2.36 16.61
CA ALA A 255 7.40 3.31 15.56
C ALA A 255 7.01 4.76 15.96
N PHE A 256 5.83 4.95 16.58
CA PHE A 256 5.44 6.22 17.15
C PHE A 256 6.48 6.72 18.14
N SER A 257 6.84 5.89 19.13
CA SER A 257 7.79 6.28 20.18
C SER A 257 9.18 6.63 19.62
N ILE A 258 9.69 5.81 18.69
CA ILE A 258 11.00 6.01 18.04
C ILE A 258 11.07 7.34 17.29
N PHE A 259 10.02 7.67 16.55
CA PHE A 259 10.03 8.87 15.71
C PHE A 259 9.52 10.13 16.41
N ALA A 260 8.74 10.02 17.50
CA ALA A 260 8.19 11.16 18.23
C ALA A 260 9.09 11.69 19.34
N TYR A 261 9.92 10.85 19.98
CA TYR A 261 10.67 11.22 21.18
C TYR A 261 12.18 11.03 21.01
N ASP A 262 12.98 11.98 21.55
CA ASP A 262 14.45 11.93 21.50
C ASP A 262 15.02 10.76 22.32
N ASP A 263 14.31 10.38 23.36
CA ASP A 263 14.76 9.40 24.37
C ASP A 263 13.68 8.33 24.59
N ALA A 264 13.18 7.78 23.48
CA ALA A 264 12.17 6.73 23.55
C ALA A 264 12.70 5.43 24.15
N GLY A 265 14.00 5.21 24.09
CA GLY A 265 14.66 4.00 24.64
C GLY A 265 14.24 2.69 23.98
N VAL A 266 13.54 2.71 22.85
CA VAL A 266 13.09 1.51 22.13
C VAL A 266 14.29 0.85 21.44
N SER A 267 14.89 -0.12 22.11
CA SER A 267 16.05 -0.83 21.58
C SER A 267 15.66 -1.70 20.37
N PRO A 268 16.53 -1.77 19.32
CA PRO A 268 17.86 -1.14 19.20
C PRO A 268 17.83 0.27 18.58
N TRP A 269 16.69 0.84 18.26
CA TRP A 269 16.50 2.07 17.49
C TRP A 269 16.54 3.33 18.37
N THR A 270 17.61 3.49 19.14
CA THR A 270 17.77 4.59 20.10
C THR A 270 18.57 5.77 19.54
N ASN A 271 19.24 5.60 18.41
CA ASN A 271 20.09 6.63 17.81
C ASN A 271 19.36 7.36 16.65
N PRO A 272 18.96 8.64 16.81
CA PRO A 272 18.25 9.38 15.77
C PRO A 272 19.05 9.53 14.45
N ALA A 273 20.38 9.46 14.50
CA ALA A 273 21.21 9.51 13.29
C ALA A 273 21.11 8.24 12.43
N SER A 274 20.63 7.14 13.01
CA SER A 274 20.41 5.86 12.33
C SER A 274 18.94 5.67 11.88
N LEU A 275 18.06 6.65 12.16
CA LEU A 275 16.68 6.67 11.71
C LEU A 275 16.57 7.46 10.41
N LEU A 276 16.18 6.82 9.32
CA LEU A 276 16.05 7.45 8.01
C LEU A 276 14.59 7.65 7.64
N ARG A 277 14.19 8.90 7.42
CA ARG A 277 12.83 9.28 7.02
C ARG A 277 12.80 10.04 5.71
N ARG A 278 11.62 10.24 5.15
CA ARG A 278 11.41 10.99 3.91
C ARG A 278 11.08 12.45 4.20
N GLY A 279 11.15 13.26 3.15
CA GLY A 279 10.73 14.67 3.23
C GLY A 279 9.23 14.87 3.43
N PRO A 280 8.81 16.07 3.85
CA PRO A 280 7.44 16.36 4.32
C PRO A 280 6.35 16.28 3.23
N THR A 281 6.72 16.25 1.96
CA THR A 281 5.78 16.15 0.83
C THR A 281 5.81 14.77 0.17
N SER A 282 6.51 13.80 0.78
CA SER A 282 6.65 12.43 0.27
C SER A 282 5.46 11.56 0.69
N GLY A 283 4.92 10.79 -0.24
CA GLY A 283 3.87 9.82 0.04
C GLY A 283 4.21 8.83 1.14
N ASN A 284 5.45 8.28 1.14
CA ASN A 284 5.94 7.40 2.21
C ASN A 284 5.80 8.05 3.60
N GLN A 285 6.30 9.30 3.72
CA GLN A 285 6.30 10.01 4.99
C GLN A 285 4.89 10.29 5.48
N LEU A 286 4.05 10.82 4.60
CA LEU A 286 2.71 11.26 4.97
C LEU A 286 1.75 10.08 5.22
N THR A 287 1.85 9.00 4.47
CA THR A 287 1.02 7.80 4.71
C THR A 287 1.36 7.17 6.06
N ILE A 288 2.66 6.97 6.35
CA ILE A 288 3.05 6.38 7.64
C ILE A 288 2.74 7.34 8.78
N ALA A 289 2.93 8.64 8.60
CA ALA A 289 2.55 9.67 9.58
C ALA A 289 1.05 9.63 9.90
N ALA A 290 0.20 9.51 8.89
CA ALA A 290 -1.25 9.38 9.05
C ALA A 290 -1.63 8.07 9.79
N SER A 291 -1.01 6.96 9.43
CA SER A 291 -1.25 5.65 10.06
C SER A 291 -0.78 5.60 11.52
N LEU A 292 0.33 6.26 11.84
CA LEU A 292 0.82 6.40 13.22
C LEU A 292 0.11 7.48 14.00
N ASN A 293 -0.69 8.33 13.34
CA ASN A 293 -1.24 9.55 13.92
C ASN A 293 -0.14 10.43 14.56
N LEU A 294 1.00 10.54 13.88
CA LEU A 294 2.16 11.35 14.29
C LEU A 294 2.40 12.42 13.22
N PRO A 295 2.20 13.74 13.53
CA PRO A 295 2.47 14.81 12.58
C PRO A 295 3.88 14.71 12.04
N GLN A 296 4.04 14.93 10.74
CA GLN A 296 5.33 14.72 10.09
C GLN A 296 6.42 15.70 10.56
N GLU A 297 6.05 16.86 11.06
CA GLU A 297 6.95 17.84 11.68
C GLU A 297 7.54 17.38 13.02
N ASP A 298 6.82 16.51 13.73
CA ASP A 298 7.28 15.93 14.99
C ASP A 298 8.24 14.73 14.78
N TRP A 299 8.41 14.30 13.53
CA TRP A 299 9.26 13.16 13.24
C TRP A 299 10.74 13.48 13.37
N ARG A 300 11.45 12.60 14.07
CA ARG A 300 12.91 12.63 14.21
C ARG A 300 13.58 11.83 13.12
N GLY A 301 14.90 11.94 13.08
CA GLY A 301 15.73 11.20 12.13
C GLY A 301 16.18 12.01 10.93
N VAL A 302 17.00 11.38 10.10
CA VAL A 302 17.68 11.99 8.96
C VAL A 302 16.80 11.96 7.72
N ILE A 303 16.54 13.11 7.12
CA ILE A 303 15.71 13.21 5.90
C ILE A 303 16.49 12.73 4.67
N LYS A 304 15.83 11.88 3.87
CA LYS A 304 16.21 11.54 2.51
C LYS A 304 15.16 12.06 1.55
N GLN A 305 15.56 12.92 0.62
CA GLN A 305 14.61 13.60 -0.26
C GLN A 305 14.03 12.67 -1.33
N LYS A 306 14.83 11.72 -1.84
CA LYS A 306 14.42 10.79 -2.89
C LYS A 306 14.34 9.36 -2.38
N SER A 307 13.39 8.56 -2.91
CA SER A 307 13.28 7.12 -2.60
C SER A 307 14.56 6.36 -2.92
N SER A 308 15.23 6.71 -4.02
CA SER A 308 16.50 6.11 -4.43
C SER A 308 17.67 6.34 -3.45
N GLU A 309 17.57 7.32 -2.55
CA GLU A 309 18.59 7.60 -1.54
C GLU A 309 18.48 6.69 -0.31
N MET A 310 17.32 6.08 -0.08
CA MET A 310 17.06 5.31 1.15
C MET A 310 17.93 4.07 1.27
N LYS A 311 17.95 3.21 0.25
CA LYS A 311 18.74 1.97 0.27
C LYS A 311 20.22 2.21 0.50
N PRO A 312 20.93 3.04 -0.32
CA PRO A 312 22.34 3.28 -0.11
C PRO A 312 22.63 3.92 1.26
N ALA A 313 21.74 4.79 1.76
CA ALA A 313 21.90 5.40 3.07
C ALA A 313 21.75 4.40 4.22
N LEU A 314 20.76 3.49 4.16
CA LEU A 314 20.61 2.42 5.15
C LEU A 314 21.83 1.50 5.19
N LEU A 315 22.35 1.11 4.02
CA LEU A 315 23.51 0.23 3.91
C LEU A 315 24.83 0.89 4.33
N ALA A 316 24.89 2.21 4.31
CA ALA A 316 26.07 2.97 4.75
C ALA A 316 26.14 3.20 6.28
N LEU A 317 25.06 2.88 7.02
CA LEU A 317 25.06 3.01 8.49
C LEU A 317 25.98 1.97 9.13
N PRO A 318 26.80 2.38 10.13
CA PRO A 318 27.83 1.50 10.69
C PRO A 318 27.27 0.33 11.50
N ASN A 319 26.08 0.50 12.10
CA ASN A 319 25.41 -0.53 12.89
C ASN A 319 24.08 -0.93 12.26
N PRO A 320 24.00 -2.09 11.60
CA PRO A 320 22.74 -2.59 11.01
C PRO A 320 21.59 -2.75 12.01
N GLU A 321 21.88 -3.03 13.28
CA GLU A 321 20.84 -3.21 14.31
C GLU A 321 20.14 -1.90 14.65
N GLU A 322 20.83 -0.77 14.67
CA GLU A 322 20.27 0.55 14.96
C GLU A 322 19.59 1.19 13.74
N ALA A 323 19.87 0.68 12.55
CA ALA A 323 19.38 1.25 11.30
C ALA A 323 17.88 0.97 11.12
N LEU A 324 17.09 2.01 10.88
CA LEU A 324 15.68 1.91 10.53
C LEU A 324 15.35 2.96 9.47
N GLY A 325 14.65 2.55 8.42
CA GLY A 325 14.19 3.48 7.38
C GLY A 325 12.78 3.18 6.93
N ILE A 326 12.16 4.17 6.28
CA ILE A 326 10.87 4.03 5.63
C ILE A 326 11.04 3.97 4.12
N THR A 327 10.47 2.95 3.49
CA THR A 327 10.55 2.74 2.04
C THR A 327 9.18 2.48 1.45
N SER A 328 9.08 2.49 0.14
CA SER A 328 7.92 2.01 -0.62
C SER A 328 8.25 0.71 -1.35
N ALA A 329 7.23 -0.04 -1.72
CA ALA A 329 7.38 -1.37 -2.31
C ALA A 329 8.12 -1.34 -3.66
N ASP A 330 7.96 -0.29 -4.46
CA ASP A 330 8.71 -0.09 -5.70
C ASP A 330 10.24 -0.10 -5.50
N VAL A 331 10.70 0.33 -4.31
CA VAL A 331 12.12 0.29 -3.93
C VAL A 331 12.46 -1.00 -3.18
N ALA A 332 11.65 -1.40 -2.21
CA ALA A 332 11.96 -2.53 -1.33
C ALA A 332 11.83 -3.89 -2.04
N ASP A 333 10.94 -3.99 -3.03
CA ASP A 333 10.69 -5.23 -3.79
C ASP A 333 11.66 -5.45 -4.95
N GLU A 334 12.48 -4.46 -5.29
CA GLU A 334 13.58 -4.69 -6.24
C GLU A 334 14.48 -5.84 -5.78
N ALA A 335 14.94 -6.68 -6.72
CA ALA A 335 15.74 -7.86 -6.42
C ALA A 335 17.01 -7.54 -5.60
N ASP A 336 17.71 -6.45 -5.94
CA ASP A 336 18.88 -5.99 -5.19
C ASP A 336 18.51 -5.44 -3.81
N SER A 337 17.35 -4.80 -3.66
CA SER A 337 16.85 -4.38 -2.35
C SER A 337 16.51 -5.57 -1.47
N LYS A 338 15.78 -6.57 -1.97
CA LYS A 338 15.46 -7.82 -1.25
C LYS A 338 16.72 -8.60 -0.83
N ALA A 339 17.80 -8.52 -1.60
CA ALA A 339 19.07 -9.13 -1.25
C ALA A 339 19.77 -8.45 -0.07
N ASN A 340 19.64 -7.13 0.08
CA ASN A 340 20.43 -6.30 1.00
C ASN A 340 19.60 -5.70 2.16
N LEU A 341 18.30 -5.57 2.00
CA LEU A 341 17.37 -5.05 3.01
C LEU A 341 16.39 -6.13 3.46
N ARG A 342 15.79 -5.89 4.62
CA ARG A 342 14.66 -6.66 5.15
C ARG A 342 13.50 -5.71 5.44
N THR A 343 12.31 -6.03 4.91
CA THR A 343 11.05 -5.43 5.35
C THR A 343 10.69 -5.99 6.71
N LEU A 344 10.39 -5.12 7.66
CA LEU A 344 9.85 -5.51 8.97
C LEU A 344 8.36 -5.84 8.84
N ALA A 345 7.92 -6.88 9.54
CA ALA A 345 6.51 -7.09 9.77
C ALA A 345 5.98 -5.93 10.64
N TYR A 346 4.84 -5.37 10.27
CA TYR A 346 4.23 -4.24 10.96
C TYR A 346 2.97 -4.67 11.70
N GLN A 347 2.91 -4.33 12.99
CA GLN A 347 1.76 -4.52 13.86
C GLN A 347 1.09 -3.18 14.09
N HIS A 348 -0.12 -3.00 13.56
CA HIS A 348 -0.87 -1.77 13.76
C HIS A 348 -1.46 -1.71 15.18
N TYR A 349 -1.94 -0.53 15.60
CA TYR A 349 -2.67 -0.37 16.86
C TYR A 349 -3.81 -1.40 16.96
N GLU A 350 -4.00 -1.98 18.14
CA GLU A 350 -5.04 -2.98 18.42
C GLU A 350 -4.93 -4.27 17.59
N GLN A 351 -3.82 -4.46 16.88
CA GLN A 351 -3.55 -5.69 16.14
C GLN A 351 -2.75 -6.68 16.98
N GLY A 352 -3.18 -7.94 17.00
CA GLY A 352 -2.56 -8.99 17.83
C GLY A 352 -1.23 -9.52 17.27
N CYS A 353 -0.90 -9.22 16.00
CA CYS A 353 0.31 -9.72 15.36
C CYS A 353 0.81 -8.79 14.25
N ALA A 354 2.11 -8.78 14.01
CA ALA A 354 2.72 -8.06 12.90
C ALA A 354 2.74 -8.90 11.63
N PHE A 355 2.40 -8.29 10.50
CA PHE A 355 2.41 -8.90 9.18
C PHE A 355 3.37 -8.16 8.24
N THR A 356 4.01 -8.91 7.33
CA THR A 356 4.64 -8.32 6.15
C THR A 356 3.56 -7.98 5.12
N PRO A 357 3.84 -7.12 4.10
CA PRO A 357 2.87 -6.87 3.03
C PRO A 357 2.42 -8.14 2.30
N ASP A 358 3.33 -9.10 2.16
CA ASP A 358 3.11 -10.39 1.51
C ASP A 358 2.68 -11.46 2.53
N SER A 359 2.07 -12.55 2.07
CA SER A 359 1.63 -13.67 2.93
C SER A 359 2.78 -14.37 3.65
N SER A 360 3.99 -14.32 3.09
CA SER A 360 5.23 -14.85 3.66
C SER A 360 6.45 -14.10 3.14
N ILE A 361 7.60 -14.27 3.79
CA ILE A 361 8.85 -13.58 3.42
C ILE A 361 9.31 -13.89 1.98
N GLY A 362 8.94 -15.03 1.43
CA GLY A 362 9.34 -15.46 0.08
C GLY A 362 8.32 -15.17 -1.01
N SER A 363 7.11 -14.72 -0.66
CA SER A 363 6.05 -14.44 -1.62
C SER A 363 6.14 -13.01 -2.17
N SER A 364 5.36 -12.74 -3.21
CA SER A 364 5.20 -11.40 -3.80
C SER A 364 3.73 -11.21 -4.17
N ASP A 365 2.83 -11.59 -3.25
CA ASP A 365 1.38 -11.63 -3.45
C ASP A 365 0.63 -10.46 -2.81
N LYS A 366 1.31 -9.65 -2.00
CA LYS A 366 0.73 -8.52 -1.24
C LYS A 366 -0.57 -8.89 -0.53
N ARG A 367 -0.68 -10.17 -0.11
CA ARG A 367 -1.93 -10.72 0.41
C ARG A 367 -2.41 -9.96 1.65
N ASN A 368 -1.50 -9.63 2.57
CA ASN A 368 -1.86 -8.93 3.78
C ASN A 368 -2.32 -7.49 3.52
N VAL A 369 -1.83 -6.85 2.46
CA VAL A 369 -2.32 -5.54 1.99
C VAL A 369 -3.73 -5.70 1.40
N ARG A 370 -3.91 -6.68 0.53
CA ARG A 370 -5.16 -6.94 -0.19
C ARG A 370 -6.30 -7.27 0.77
N ASP A 371 -6.01 -8.06 1.81
CA ASP A 371 -6.98 -8.56 2.79
C ASP A 371 -7.15 -7.61 3.99
N GLY A 372 -6.34 -6.53 4.08
CA GLY A 372 -6.46 -5.53 5.13
C GLY A 372 -5.72 -5.83 6.45
N HIS A 373 -4.88 -6.87 6.50
CA HIS A 373 -4.02 -7.15 7.66
C HIS A 373 -2.81 -6.21 7.75
N TYR A 374 -2.39 -5.63 6.62
CA TYR A 374 -1.28 -4.68 6.55
C TYR A 374 -1.81 -3.29 6.27
N GLU A 375 -1.56 -2.36 7.17
CA GLU A 375 -2.21 -1.05 7.18
C GLU A 375 -1.46 0.02 6.38
N LEU A 376 -0.13 -0.10 6.19
CA LEU A 376 0.69 0.93 5.58
C LEU A 376 0.60 0.92 4.04
N TRP A 377 -0.50 1.40 3.51
CA TRP A 377 -0.73 1.55 2.07
C TRP A 377 -1.67 2.73 1.76
N ALA A 378 -1.60 3.24 0.54
CA ALA A 378 -2.47 4.28 0.04
C ALA A 378 -2.90 3.98 -1.41
N PRO A 379 -4.11 4.35 -1.83
CA PRO A 379 -4.45 4.34 -3.25
C PRO A 379 -3.59 5.36 -4.00
N PHE A 380 -3.19 5.03 -5.20
CA PHE A 380 -2.59 5.99 -6.11
C PHE A 380 -3.68 6.88 -6.72
N HIS A 381 -3.42 8.16 -6.87
CA HIS A 381 -4.33 9.14 -7.41
C HIS A 381 -3.78 9.73 -8.73
N PHE A 382 -4.65 9.82 -9.71
CA PHE A 382 -4.39 10.48 -10.99
C PHE A 382 -5.25 11.73 -11.05
N TYR A 383 -4.62 12.88 -10.80
CA TYR A 383 -5.31 14.16 -10.83
C TYR A 383 -5.30 14.72 -12.23
N THR A 384 -6.43 15.23 -12.69
CA THR A 384 -6.57 15.94 -13.97
C THR A 384 -7.46 17.15 -13.85
N SER A 385 -7.30 18.11 -14.75
CA SER A 385 -8.24 19.23 -14.87
C SER A 385 -9.54 18.76 -15.49
N GLY A 386 -10.66 19.13 -14.90
CA GLY A 386 -11.96 18.67 -15.34
C GLY A 386 -13.11 19.60 -15.03
N GLN A 387 -14.31 19.15 -15.36
CA GLN A 387 -15.58 19.79 -15.01
C GLN A 387 -16.61 18.71 -14.67
N ASN A 388 -17.40 18.94 -13.62
CA ASN A 388 -18.45 18.01 -13.19
C ASN A 388 -17.93 16.55 -12.98
N GLY A 389 -16.72 16.40 -12.43
CA GLY A 389 -16.11 15.09 -12.17
C GLY A 389 -15.62 14.35 -13.42
N ARG A 390 -15.43 15.04 -14.54
CA ARG A 390 -14.92 14.45 -15.78
C ARG A 390 -13.73 15.24 -16.29
N THR A 391 -12.66 14.54 -16.63
CA THR A 391 -11.48 15.11 -17.27
C THR A 391 -11.88 15.83 -18.57
N THR A 392 -11.43 17.08 -18.71
CA THR A 392 -11.85 17.94 -19.84
C THR A 392 -11.31 17.44 -21.19
N ASP A 393 -10.08 16.92 -21.21
CA ASP A 393 -9.46 16.34 -22.40
C ASP A 393 -9.77 14.84 -22.51
N PRO A 394 -10.58 14.39 -23.50
CA PRO A 394 -10.92 12.97 -23.65
C PRO A 394 -9.71 12.07 -23.89
N PHE A 395 -8.64 12.59 -24.47
CA PHE A 395 -7.43 11.84 -24.72
C PHE A 395 -6.65 11.60 -23.41
N VAL A 396 -6.57 12.62 -22.55
CA VAL A 396 -6.02 12.47 -21.20
C VAL A 396 -6.87 11.51 -20.36
N ALA A 397 -8.20 11.62 -20.44
CA ALA A 397 -9.12 10.70 -19.77
C ALA A 397 -8.90 9.24 -20.18
N GLU A 398 -8.62 8.99 -21.46
CA GLU A 398 -8.29 7.65 -21.95
C GLU A 398 -6.99 7.13 -21.34
N ILE A 399 -5.94 7.95 -21.25
CA ILE A 399 -4.67 7.57 -20.59
C ILE A 399 -4.91 7.24 -19.13
N VAL A 400 -5.68 8.04 -18.40
CA VAL A 400 -6.05 7.77 -17.02
C VAL A 400 -6.81 6.45 -16.89
N SER A 401 -7.70 6.13 -17.84
CA SER A 401 -8.44 4.86 -17.83
C SER A 401 -7.52 3.62 -17.94
N TYR A 402 -6.38 3.73 -18.61
CA TYR A 402 -5.35 2.68 -18.59
C TYR A 402 -4.61 2.61 -17.25
N LEU A 403 -4.26 3.76 -16.69
CA LEU A 403 -3.53 3.85 -15.42
C LEU A 403 -4.33 3.31 -14.23
N THR A 404 -5.64 3.52 -14.23
CA THR A 404 -6.56 3.01 -13.20
C THR A 404 -6.93 1.54 -13.41
N GLY A 405 -6.67 0.98 -14.59
CA GLY A 405 -7.12 -0.36 -14.96
C GLY A 405 -8.58 -0.42 -15.43
N ALA A 406 -9.26 0.72 -15.55
CA ALA A 406 -10.63 0.78 -16.09
C ALA A 406 -10.69 0.37 -17.58
N LYS A 407 -9.57 0.48 -18.28
CA LYS A 407 -9.41 0.05 -19.67
C LYS A 407 -8.12 -0.78 -19.81
N THR A 408 -8.19 -1.86 -20.56
CA THR A 408 -7.02 -2.68 -20.92
C THR A 408 -6.13 -1.97 -21.91
N LEU A 409 -4.81 -2.18 -21.81
CA LEU A 409 -3.85 -1.62 -22.75
C LEU A 409 -4.15 -2.08 -24.20
N PRO A 410 -3.92 -1.21 -25.21
CA PRO A 410 -4.22 -1.54 -26.61
C PRO A 410 -3.37 -2.68 -27.16
N ASN A 411 -2.16 -2.86 -26.63
CA ASN A 411 -1.30 -3.99 -26.96
C ASN A 411 -1.55 -5.16 -25.99
N ARG A 412 -2.26 -6.18 -26.42
CA ARG A 412 -2.59 -7.37 -25.61
C ARG A 412 -1.39 -8.21 -25.17
N ASN A 413 -0.21 -8.00 -25.76
CA ASN A 413 1.02 -8.65 -25.31
C ASN A 413 1.63 -8.00 -24.08
N THR A 414 1.09 -6.89 -23.63
CA THR A 414 1.54 -6.16 -22.44
C THR A 414 0.55 -6.37 -21.31
N ASP A 415 0.97 -7.07 -20.30
CA ASP A 415 0.18 -7.29 -19.10
C ASP A 415 0.47 -6.21 -18.06
N PHE A 416 -0.46 -5.27 -17.93
CA PHE A 416 -0.32 -4.15 -17.00
C PHE A 416 -0.44 -4.60 -15.53
N ILE A 417 -1.26 -5.61 -15.24
CA ILE A 417 -1.42 -6.18 -13.88
C ILE A 417 -0.09 -6.78 -13.41
N THR A 418 0.54 -7.60 -14.25
CA THR A 418 1.87 -8.17 -13.95
C THR A 418 2.92 -7.06 -13.81
N THR A 419 2.85 -6.00 -14.61
CA THR A 419 3.76 -4.85 -14.48
C THR A 419 3.59 -4.13 -13.14
N LEU A 420 2.35 -3.85 -12.71
CA LEU A 420 2.07 -3.24 -11.41
C LEU A 420 2.59 -4.12 -10.27
N LYS A 421 2.37 -5.43 -10.35
CA LYS A 421 2.88 -6.39 -9.37
C LYS A 421 4.41 -6.37 -9.27
N GLN A 422 5.11 -6.34 -10.42
CA GLN A 422 6.57 -6.21 -10.46
C GLN A 422 7.08 -4.89 -9.83
N ALA A 423 6.28 -3.84 -9.92
CA ALA A 423 6.55 -2.56 -9.26
C ALA A 423 6.17 -2.55 -7.77
N GLY A 424 5.71 -3.68 -7.20
CA GLY A 424 5.26 -3.75 -5.80
C GLY A 424 3.90 -3.09 -5.54
N LEU A 425 3.16 -2.75 -6.60
CA LEU A 425 1.83 -2.14 -6.55
C LEU A 425 0.73 -3.22 -6.59
N VAL A 426 -0.42 -2.92 -5.98
CA VAL A 426 -1.59 -3.79 -6.03
C VAL A 426 -2.68 -3.12 -6.89
N PRO A 427 -3.06 -3.69 -8.04
CA PRO A 427 -4.15 -3.14 -8.84
C PRO A 427 -5.47 -3.22 -8.08
N ASN A 428 -6.35 -2.23 -8.29
CA ASN A 428 -7.65 -2.18 -7.61
C ASN A 428 -8.49 -3.45 -7.77
N CYS A 429 -8.38 -4.13 -8.93
CA CYS A 429 -9.10 -5.38 -9.18
C CYS A 429 -8.64 -6.56 -8.33
N ALA A 430 -7.50 -6.45 -7.62
CA ALA A 430 -6.98 -7.47 -6.72
C ALA A 430 -7.15 -7.13 -5.23
N MET A 431 -7.74 -5.98 -4.90
CA MET A 431 -7.97 -5.55 -3.52
C MET A 431 -9.27 -6.15 -2.97
N HIS A 432 -9.27 -6.55 -1.69
CA HIS A 432 -10.46 -6.98 -0.93
C HIS A 432 -10.91 -5.92 0.08
N VAL A 433 -10.11 -4.87 0.24
CA VAL A 433 -10.41 -3.72 1.08
C VAL A 433 -10.18 -2.43 0.33
N THR A 434 -10.86 -1.38 0.76
CA THR A 434 -10.68 -0.01 0.26
C THR A 434 -10.68 0.99 1.41
N ARG A 435 -10.17 2.18 1.15
CA ARG A 435 -10.23 3.32 2.06
C ARG A 435 -10.34 4.62 1.27
N THR A 436 -10.83 5.66 1.92
CA THR A 436 -11.03 6.97 1.29
C THR A 436 -9.79 7.87 1.33
N ARG A 437 -8.84 7.59 2.24
CA ARG A 437 -7.56 8.30 2.39
C ARG A 437 -6.61 7.50 3.29
N GLU A 438 -5.36 7.91 3.36
CA GLU A 438 -4.31 7.36 4.22
C GLU A 438 -4.74 7.42 5.69
N GLY A 439 -4.48 6.33 6.45
CA GLY A 439 -4.86 6.20 7.86
C GLY A 439 -6.38 6.22 8.12
N ALA A 440 -7.22 6.31 7.07
CA ALA A 440 -8.67 6.17 7.23
C ALA A 440 -9.07 4.71 7.39
N ARG A 441 -10.24 4.52 7.99
CA ARG A 441 -10.84 3.19 8.15
C ARG A 441 -10.89 2.43 6.84
N MET A 442 -10.36 1.23 6.83
CA MET A 442 -10.56 0.26 5.75
C MET A 442 -11.98 -0.33 5.82
N THR A 443 -12.55 -0.61 4.66
CA THR A 443 -13.84 -1.28 4.51
C THR A 443 -13.71 -2.42 3.51
N PRO A 444 -14.47 -3.51 3.65
CA PRO A 444 -14.54 -4.57 2.65
C PRO A 444 -14.83 -4.01 1.25
N TYR A 445 -14.17 -4.58 0.25
CA TYR A 445 -14.28 -4.15 -1.13
C TYR A 445 -14.31 -5.35 -2.06
N GLN A 446 -15.22 -5.33 -3.01
CA GLN A 446 -15.33 -6.34 -4.06
C GLN A 446 -15.24 -5.65 -5.42
N PRO A 447 -14.08 -5.74 -6.07
CA PRO A 447 -13.86 -5.08 -7.37
C PRO A 447 -14.68 -5.71 -8.49
N LYS A 448 -15.05 -4.90 -9.47
CA LYS A 448 -15.75 -5.35 -10.69
C LYS A 448 -15.09 -4.69 -11.91
N PRO A 449 -14.36 -5.47 -12.75
CA PRO A 449 -14.04 -6.91 -12.61
C PRO A 449 -13.01 -7.20 -11.51
N SER A 450 -13.10 -8.38 -10.89
CA SER A 450 -12.05 -8.92 -10.03
C SER A 450 -10.93 -9.52 -10.89
N CYS A 451 -9.68 -9.49 -10.36
CA CYS A 451 -8.50 -10.14 -10.94
C CYS A 451 -7.66 -10.88 -9.87
N ASN A 452 -8.28 -11.30 -8.79
CA ASN A 452 -7.59 -11.88 -7.63
C ASN A 452 -6.76 -13.10 -8.01
N CYS A 453 -7.39 -14.09 -8.64
CA CYS A 453 -6.72 -15.32 -9.07
C CYS A 453 -5.61 -15.04 -10.09
N TYR A 454 -5.87 -14.15 -11.04
CA TYR A 454 -4.86 -13.75 -12.03
C TYR A 454 -3.66 -13.06 -11.38
N TYR A 455 -3.90 -12.12 -10.46
CA TYR A 455 -2.85 -11.42 -9.73
C TYR A 455 -1.99 -12.39 -8.93
N GLU A 456 -2.57 -13.36 -8.23
CA GLU A 456 -1.82 -14.36 -7.48
C GLU A 456 -1.04 -15.30 -8.43
N ALA A 457 -1.68 -15.83 -9.46
CA ALA A 457 -1.07 -16.74 -10.43
C ALA A 457 0.08 -16.11 -11.24
N SER A 458 0.06 -14.78 -11.45
CA SER A 458 1.13 -14.04 -12.13
C SER A 458 2.40 -13.86 -11.29
N ALA A 459 2.50 -14.46 -10.09
CA ALA A 459 3.73 -14.47 -9.30
C ALA A 459 4.86 -15.23 -10.00
N PRO A 460 6.13 -14.86 -9.77
CA PRO A 460 7.25 -15.67 -10.22
C PRO A 460 7.12 -17.11 -9.69
N GLY A 461 7.04 -18.09 -10.59
CA GLY A 461 6.80 -19.49 -10.23
C GLY A 461 5.39 -20.02 -10.51
N GLY A 462 4.44 -19.15 -10.85
CA GLY A 462 3.17 -19.47 -11.53
C GLY A 462 2.33 -20.61 -10.95
N VAL A 463 2.20 -20.69 -9.61
CA VAL A 463 1.28 -21.66 -9.01
C VAL A 463 -0.11 -21.05 -9.00
N ILE A 464 -1.06 -21.74 -9.61
CA ILE A 464 -2.48 -21.34 -9.52
C ILE A 464 -2.90 -21.52 -8.05
N PRO A 465 -3.41 -20.46 -7.38
CA PRO A 465 -3.83 -20.54 -5.99
C PRO A 465 -4.92 -21.59 -5.79
N GLU A 466 -4.96 -22.18 -4.60
CA GLU A 466 -6.06 -23.06 -4.20
C GLU A 466 -7.38 -22.28 -4.25
N GLY A 467 -8.41 -22.88 -4.85
CA GLY A 467 -9.71 -22.24 -5.08
C GLY A 467 -9.83 -21.42 -6.37
N CYS A 468 -8.73 -21.14 -7.08
CA CYS A 468 -8.77 -20.50 -8.38
C CYS A 468 -8.98 -21.54 -9.50
N LYS A 469 -9.99 -21.31 -10.33
CA LYS A 469 -10.29 -22.15 -11.50
C LYS A 469 -10.04 -21.37 -12.78
N THR A 470 -9.28 -21.93 -13.70
CA THR A 470 -9.09 -21.35 -15.04
C THR A 470 -10.35 -21.48 -15.89
N CYS A 471 -10.56 -20.55 -16.81
CA CYS A 471 -11.69 -20.52 -17.73
C CYS A 471 -11.34 -19.85 -19.06
N ASP A 472 -12.04 -20.26 -20.12
CA ASP A 472 -12.06 -19.56 -21.41
C ASP A 472 -13.33 -18.73 -21.58
N SER A 473 -14.38 -19.05 -20.81
CA SER A 473 -15.66 -18.33 -20.82
C SER A 473 -16.36 -18.42 -19.47
N SER A 474 -17.25 -17.48 -19.18
CA SER A 474 -18.05 -17.46 -17.95
C SER A 474 -18.99 -18.68 -17.82
N ALA A 475 -19.28 -19.38 -18.91
CA ALA A 475 -20.10 -20.60 -18.86
C ALA A 475 -19.42 -21.78 -18.15
N GLU A 476 -18.09 -21.73 -17.98
CA GLU A 476 -17.29 -22.75 -17.31
C GLU A 476 -17.15 -22.50 -15.80
N CYS A 477 -17.61 -21.32 -15.34
CA CYS A 477 -17.39 -20.87 -14.00
C CYS A 477 -18.52 -21.32 -13.05
N PRO A 478 -18.22 -21.63 -11.76
CA PRO A 478 -19.22 -21.97 -10.77
C PRO A 478 -20.05 -20.74 -10.34
N ASN A 479 -21.20 -20.97 -9.70
CA ASN A 479 -22.09 -19.89 -9.28
C ASN A 479 -21.46 -18.91 -8.28
N GLU A 480 -20.53 -19.37 -7.47
CA GLU A 480 -19.82 -18.57 -6.46
C GLU A 480 -18.78 -17.60 -7.09
N ALA A 481 -18.32 -17.93 -8.29
CA ALA A 481 -17.36 -17.13 -9.05
C ALA A 481 -17.75 -17.13 -10.55
N PRO A 482 -18.86 -16.47 -10.92
CA PRO A 482 -19.52 -16.68 -12.23
C PRO A 482 -18.83 -15.98 -13.41
N ASN A 483 -17.86 -15.12 -13.14
CA ASN A 483 -17.24 -14.29 -14.18
C ASN A 483 -15.89 -14.85 -14.60
N CYS A 484 -15.68 -15.05 -15.89
CA CYS A 484 -14.35 -15.37 -16.42
C CYS A 484 -13.58 -14.10 -16.69
N ASN A 485 -12.73 -13.68 -15.73
CA ASN A 485 -11.91 -12.49 -15.83
C ASN A 485 -10.43 -12.89 -15.92
N PHE A 486 -9.71 -12.35 -16.87
CA PHE A 486 -8.27 -12.61 -17.05
C PHE A 486 -7.91 -14.11 -17.12
N GLY A 487 -8.83 -14.96 -17.60
CA GLY A 487 -8.64 -16.41 -17.70
C GLY A 487 -8.91 -17.19 -16.41
N PHE A 488 -9.51 -16.56 -15.40
CA PHE A 488 -9.91 -17.19 -14.14
C PHE A 488 -11.36 -16.89 -13.80
N CYS A 489 -12.01 -17.85 -13.16
CA CYS A 489 -13.34 -17.66 -12.57
C CYS A 489 -13.23 -16.77 -11.32
N GLU A 490 -13.93 -15.65 -11.33
CA GLU A 490 -13.89 -14.60 -10.31
C GLU A 490 -15.30 -14.24 -9.84
N PRO A 491 -15.49 -13.76 -8.60
CA PRO A 491 -16.79 -13.33 -8.07
C PRO A 491 -17.47 -12.22 -8.86
#